data_1041ede2e58e55948788c67f2be1510b
#
_entry.id   1041ede2e58e55948788c67f2be1510b
#
_cell.length_a   1.000
_cell.length_b   1.000
_cell.length_c   1.000
_cell.angle_alpha   90.00
_cell.angle_beta   90.00
_cell.angle_gamma   90.00
#
_symmetry.space_group_name_H-M   'P 1'
#
loop_
_entity.id
_entity.type
_entity.pdbx_description
1 polymer ?
#
loop_
_entity_poly.entity_id
_entity_poly.type
_entity_poly.pdbx_seq_one_letter_code
_entity_poly.pdbx_strand_id
1 'polypeptide(L)'
;MLAPDRLGSRARLALGGGRTIEAPGGSQALVRSSVVKVELTDGSTARVRRPTVVGALLGKVAAVTQIVAQTSAERAKHVRDVDSLARLLGPTDREQAHLTRKERSVLERMAELPDLSALAQRSVVLLKGSPPHCD
;
A
#
# COMPACT_ATOMS: atom_id res chain seq x y z
N MET A 1 -1.77 12.27 -14.39
CA MET A 1 -2.61 11.17 -13.85
C MET A 1 -1.71 10.14 -13.16
N LEU A 2 -2.05 9.74 -11.97
CA LEU A 2 -1.37 8.65 -11.27
C LEU A 2 -1.90 7.30 -11.77
N ALA A 3 -1.00 6.38 -12.07
CA ALA A 3 -1.34 5.04 -12.53
C ALA A 3 -0.67 4.00 -11.63
N PRO A 4 -1.26 2.80 -11.47
CA PRO A 4 -0.59 1.69 -10.81
C PRO A 4 0.74 1.36 -11.51
N ASP A 5 1.70 0.87 -10.74
CA ASP A 5 2.95 0.37 -11.28
C ASP A 5 2.71 -0.80 -12.26
N ARG A 6 3.58 -0.94 -13.26
CA ARG A 6 3.55 -2.02 -14.25
C ARG A 6 2.34 -2.05 -15.20
N LEU A 7 1.72 -0.90 -15.44
CA LEU A 7 0.76 -0.81 -16.53
C LEU A 7 1.47 -1.03 -17.88
N GLY A 8 0.97 -1.98 -18.66
CA GLY A 8 1.42 -2.19 -20.03
C GLY A 8 1.10 -0.98 -20.91
N SER A 9 1.85 -0.82 -22.02
CA SER A 9 1.70 0.30 -22.95
C SER A 9 0.27 0.47 -23.48
N ARG A 10 -0.47 -0.62 -23.71
CA ARG A 10 -1.87 -0.57 -24.16
C ARG A 10 -2.80 0.04 -23.12
N ALA A 11 -2.60 -0.28 -21.83
CA ALA A 11 -3.41 0.29 -20.75
C ALA A 11 -3.10 1.78 -20.55
N ARG A 12 -1.86 2.22 -20.77
CA ARG A 12 -1.47 3.64 -20.74
C ARG A 12 -2.13 4.44 -21.86
N LEU A 13 -2.24 3.89 -23.06
CA LEU A 13 -2.95 4.51 -24.18
C LEU A 13 -4.45 4.63 -23.91
N ALA A 14 -5.07 3.64 -23.29
CA ALA A 14 -6.49 3.65 -22.91
C ALA A 14 -6.84 4.75 -21.89
N LEU A 15 -5.86 5.26 -21.14
CA LEU A 15 -6.01 6.37 -20.18
C LEU A 15 -5.91 7.78 -20.84
N GLY A 16 -6.06 7.85 -22.16
CA GLY A 16 -6.16 9.12 -22.89
C GLY A 16 -4.84 9.75 -23.31
N GLY A 17 -3.75 8.98 -23.38
CA GLY A 17 -2.47 9.44 -23.97
C GLY A 17 -1.72 10.52 -23.18
N GLY A 18 -2.21 10.92 -22.01
CA GLY A 18 -1.55 11.87 -21.14
C GLY A 18 -0.31 11.28 -20.44
N ARG A 19 0.58 12.13 -19.94
CA ARG A 19 1.71 11.70 -19.10
C ARG A 19 1.17 11.00 -17.85
N THR A 20 1.42 9.70 -17.75
CA THR A 20 1.10 8.91 -16.57
C THR A 20 2.35 8.73 -15.72
N ILE A 21 2.23 8.98 -14.43
CA ILE A 21 3.28 8.71 -13.45
C ILE A 21 2.92 7.40 -12.75
N GLU A 22 3.78 6.40 -12.85
CA GLU A 22 3.60 5.15 -12.12
C GLU A 22 3.77 5.39 -10.62
N ALA A 23 2.79 4.93 -9.84
CA ALA A 23 2.85 4.97 -8.38
C ALA A 23 3.36 3.62 -7.85
N PRO A 24 4.58 3.54 -7.31
CA PRO A 24 5.08 2.32 -6.69
C PRO A 24 4.12 1.82 -5.61
N GLY A 25 3.80 0.53 -5.62
CA GLY A 25 2.84 -0.08 -4.70
C GLY A 25 1.37 0.12 -5.06
N GLY A 26 1.06 0.83 -6.13
CA GLY A 26 -0.33 1.02 -6.60
C GLY A 26 -1.01 -0.30 -6.93
N SER A 27 -0.31 -1.25 -7.56
CA SER A 27 -0.84 -2.58 -7.85
C SER A 27 -1.20 -3.35 -6.59
N GLN A 28 -0.36 -3.31 -5.56
CA GLN A 28 -0.64 -3.97 -4.27
C GLN A 28 -1.86 -3.37 -3.59
N ALA A 29 -1.99 -2.04 -3.60
CA ALA A 29 -3.15 -1.36 -3.05
C ALA A 29 -4.45 -1.72 -3.78
N LEU A 30 -4.42 -1.87 -5.11
CA LEU A 30 -5.58 -2.26 -5.91
C LEU A 30 -5.98 -3.72 -5.69
N VAL A 31 -5.03 -4.65 -5.67
CA VAL A 31 -5.29 -6.07 -5.41
C VAL A 31 -5.91 -6.26 -4.03
N ARG A 32 -5.41 -5.55 -3.02
CA ARG A 32 -5.93 -5.58 -1.64
C ARG A 32 -6.91 -4.44 -1.40
N SER A 33 -7.98 -4.40 -2.17
CA SER A 33 -9.01 -3.37 -2.05
C SER A 33 -10.40 -3.97 -1.90
N SER A 34 -11.27 -3.26 -1.22
CA SER A 34 -12.69 -3.57 -1.08
C SER A 34 -13.55 -2.44 -1.62
N VAL A 35 -14.76 -2.78 -2.06
CA VAL A 35 -15.76 -1.78 -2.46
C VAL A 35 -16.55 -1.38 -1.24
N VAL A 36 -16.57 -0.08 -0.94
CA VAL A 36 -17.37 0.49 0.15
C VAL A 36 -18.43 1.43 -0.43
N LYS A 37 -19.61 1.43 0.20
CA LYS A 37 -20.65 2.41 -0.08
C LYS A 37 -20.33 3.68 0.71
N VAL A 38 -20.34 4.82 0.04
CA VAL A 38 -20.15 6.13 0.66
C VAL A 38 -21.40 6.98 0.40
N GLU A 39 -21.77 7.79 1.36
CA GLU A 39 -22.79 8.81 1.21
C GLU A 39 -22.10 10.14 0.89
N LEU A 40 -22.60 10.82 -0.12
CA LEU A 40 -22.11 12.12 -0.55
C LEU A 40 -22.84 13.24 0.19
N THR A 41 -22.26 14.43 0.19
CA THR A 41 -22.81 15.59 0.89
C THR A 41 -24.18 16.04 0.38
N ASP A 42 -24.54 15.67 -0.86
CA ASP A 42 -25.87 15.91 -1.45
C ASP A 42 -26.91 14.82 -1.11
N GLY A 43 -26.56 13.85 -0.25
CA GLY A 43 -27.39 12.73 0.14
C GLY A 43 -27.40 11.57 -0.86
N SER A 44 -26.75 11.68 -2.00
CA SER A 44 -26.59 10.58 -2.93
C SER A 44 -25.59 9.56 -2.42
N THR A 45 -25.61 8.34 -2.99
CA THR A 45 -24.67 7.28 -2.61
C THR A 45 -23.83 6.85 -3.78
N ALA A 46 -22.54 6.58 -3.52
CA ALA A 46 -21.62 6.03 -4.48
C ALA A 46 -20.94 4.77 -3.96
N ARG A 47 -20.42 3.95 -4.86
CA ARG A 47 -19.57 2.80 -4.53
C ARG A 47 -18.13 3.16 -4.89
N VAL A 48 -17.25 3.12 -3.92
CA VAL A 48 -15.84 3.49 -4.08
C VAL A 48 -14.96 2.30 -3.72
N ARG A 49 -13.97 2.04 -4.55
CA ARG A 49 -12.95 1.03 -4.25
C ARG A 49 -11.90 1.66 -3.33
N ARG A 50 -11.69 1.05 -2.19
CA ARG A 50 -10.75 1.50 -1.15
C ARG A 50 -9.74 0.39 -0.84
N PRO A 51 -8.43 0.69 -0.73
CA PRO A 51 -7.46 -0.28 -0.24
C PRO A 51 -7.83 -0.73 1.18
N THR A 52 -7.56 -2.00 1.49
CA THR A 52 -7.55 -2.46 2.89
C THR A 52 -6.37 -1.81 3.63
N VAL A 53 -6.35 -1.88 4.96
CA VAL A 53 -5.24 -1.33 5.75
C VAL A 53 -3.91 -1.99 5.34
N VAL A 54 -3.91 -3.31 5.14
CA VAL A 54 -2.74 -4.05 4.65
C VAL A 54 -2.33 -3.58 3.25
N GLY A 55 -3.28 -3.40 2.34
CA GLY A 55 -3.01 -2.90 0.99
C GLY A 55 -2.43 -1.49 0.97
N ALA A 56 -2.97 -0.59 1.79
CA ALA A 56 -2.46 0.75 1.95
C ALA A 56 -1.04 0.77 2.55
N LEU A 57 -0.80 -0.05 3.57
CA LEU A 57 0.51 -0.20 4.19
C LEU A 57 1.56 -0.68 3.18
N LEU A 58 1.28 -1.76 2.46
CA LEU A 58 2.18 -2.30 1.42
C LEU A 58 2.48 -1.26 0.33
N GLY A 59 1.48 -0.50 -0.10
CA GLY A 59 1.66 0.59 -1.05
C GLY A 59 2.59 1.69 -0.53
N LYS A 60 2.44 2.09 0.72
CA LYS A 60 3.31 3.10 1.34
C LYS A 60 4.73 2.60 1.56
N VAL A 61 4.89 1.36 1.99
CA VAL A 61 6.20 0.73 2.12
C VAL A 61 6.91 0.67 0.76
N ALA A 62 6.21 0.28 -0.29
CA ALA A 62 6.78 0.28 -1.64
C ALA A 62 7.22 1.71 -2.06
N ALA A 63 6.43 2.73 -1.76
CA ALA A 63 6.80 4.12 -2.03
C ALA A 63 8.10 4.52 -1.32
N VAL A 64 8.23 4.19 -0.03
CA VAL A 64 9.46 4.51 0.74
C VAL A 64 10.69 3.79 0.20
N THR A 65 10.53 2.53 -0.21
CA THR A 65 11.66 1.65 -0.56
C THR A 65 12.04 1.69 -2.05
N GLN A 66 11.14 2.09 -2.94
CA GLN A 66 11.33 2.01 -4.40
C GLN A 66 11.50 3.36 -5.07
N ILE A 67 11.04 4.46 -4.47
CA ILE A 67 11.24 5.80 -5.04
C ILE A 67 12.64 6.27 -4.66
N VAL A 68 13.53 6.29 -5.65
CA VAL A 68 14.95 6.67 -5.45
C VAL A 68 15.11 8.18 -5.30
N ALA A 69 14.33 8.96 -6.05
CA ALA A 69 14.43 10.43 -6.11
C ALA A 69 13.38 11.11 -5.20
N GLN A 70 13.41 10.80 -3.90
CA GLN A 70 12.58 11.53 -2.92
C GLN A 70 13.43 12.53 -2.15
N THR A 71 12.83 13.66 -1.85
CA THR A 71 13.39 14.58 -0.85
C THR A 71 13.27 13.96 0.55
N SER A 72 14.09 14.42 1.49
CA SER A 72 14.01 13.97 2.90
C SER A 72 12.63 14.26 3.52
N ALA A 73 11.98 15.36 3.14
CA ALA A 73 10.63 15.71 3.60
C ALA A 73 9.55 14.74 3.07
N GLU A 74 9.62 14.39 1.78
CA GLU A 74 8.71 13.39 1.18
C GLU A 74 8.89 12.01 1.81
N ARG A 75 10.15 11.59 2.02
CA ARG A 75 10.45 10.35 2.69
C ARG A 75 9.88 10.33 4.11
N ALA A 76 10.11 11.39 4.89
CA ALA A 76 9.58 11.51 6.25
C ALA A 76 8.06 11.46 6.29
N LYS A 77 7.37 12.04 5.29
CA LYS A 77 5.91 11.93 5.15
C LYS A 77 5.48 10.48 4.95
N HIS A 78 6.12 9.76 4.03
CA HIS A 78 5.79 8.35 3.78
C HIS A 78 6.05 7.47 5.01
N VAL A 79 7.12 7.71 5.75
CA VAL A 79 7.42 6.98 6.99
C VAL A 79 6.33 7.23 8.04
N ARG A 80 5.87 8.47 8.21
CA ARG A 80 4.73 8.78 9.11
C ARG A 80 3.43 8.10 8.67
N ASP A 81 3.17 8.04 7.37
CA ASP A 81 2.01 7.34 6.84
C ASP A 81 2.07 5.83 7.16
N VAL A 82 3.26 5.23 7.02
CA VAL A 82 3.50 3.83 7.39
C VAL A 82 3.26 3.59 8.88
N ASP A 83 3.78 4.45 9.74
CA ASP A 83 3.55 4.38 11.19
C ASP A 83 2.05 4.47 11.54
N SER A 84 1.34 5.40 10.91
CA SER A 84 -0.10 5.58 11.13
C SER A 84 -0.89 4.35 10.70
N LEU A 85 -0.58 3.79 9.52
CA LEU A 85 -1.24 2.58 9.02
C LEU A 85 -0.93 1.35 9.86
N ALA A 86 0.32 1.22 10.35
CA ALA A 86 0.72 0.13 11.23
C ALA A 86 -0.07 0.12 12.55
N ARG A 87 -0.45 1.29 13.05
CA ARG A 87 -1.30 1.43 14.25
C ARG A 87 -2.75 0.99 14.03
N LEU A 88 -3.23 1.04 12.79
CA LEU A 88 -4.59 0.63 12.43
C LEU A 88 -4.73 -0.88 12.20
N LEU A 89 -3.62 -1.62 12.15
CA LEU A 89 -3.64 -3.07 11.94
C LEU A 89 -4.24 -3.78 13.15
N GLY A 90 -5.41 -4.37 12.96
CA GLY A 90 -6.07 -5.22 13.93
C GLY A 90 -5.68 -6.70 13.83
N PRO A 91 -6.14 -7.54 14.78
CA PRO A 91 -5.93 -8.99 14.71
C PRO A 91 -6.45 -9.61 13.42
N THR A 92 -7.66 -9.25 13.00
CA THR A 92 -8.30 -9.76 11.77
C THR A 92 -7.49 -9.43 10.52
N ASP A 93 -6.92 -8.21 10.43
CA ASP A 93 -6.07 -7.84 9.30
C ASP A 93 -4.82 -8.74 9.20
N ARG A 94 -4.26 -9.11 10.35
CA ARG A 94 -3.08 -9.99 10.43
C ARG A 94 -3.41 -11.42 10.05
N GLU A 95 -4.52 -11.95 10.54
CA GLU A 95 -5.00 -13.31 10.22
C GLU A 95 -5.34 -13.47 8.75
N GLN A 96 -5.92 -12.43 8.15
CA GLN A 96 -6.34 -12.43 6.75
C GLN A 96 -5.28 -11.93 5.76
N ALA A 97 -4.11 -11.53 6.24
CA ALA A 97 -3.10 -10.89 5.39
C ALA A 97 -2.61 -11.80 4.27
N HIS A 98 -2.38 -13.10 4.53
CA HIS A 98 -1.93 -14.10 3.54
C HIS A 98 -0.94 -13.49 2.52
N LEU A 99 0.21 -13.03 3.03
CA LEU A 99 1.18 -12.29 2.23
C LEU A 99 1.84 -13.17 1.17
N THR A 100 1.90 -12.67 -0.05
CA THR A 100 2.70 -13.26 -1.12
C THR A 100 4.20 -13.13 -0.81
N ARG A 101 5.04 -13.94 -1.45
CA ARG A 101 6.50 -13.85 -1.32
C ARG A 101 7.03 -12.44 -1.63
N LYS A 102 6.47 -11.80 -2.66
CA LYS A 102 6.85 -10.43 -3.04
C LYS A 102 6.50 -9.41 -1.95
N GLU A 103 5.31 -9.50 -1.38
CA GLU A 103 4.87 -8.61 -0.31
C GLU A 103 5.71 -8.79 0.95
N ARG A 104 6.08 -10.03 1.30
CA ARG A 104 7.02 -10.31 2.39
C ARG A 104 8.37 -9.63 2.15
N SER A 105 8.91 -9.72 0.94
CA SER A 105 10.18 -9.05 0.59
C SER A 105 10.10 -7.53 0.70
N VAL A 106 8.94 -6.93 0.36
CA VAL A 106 8.73 -5.48 0.56
C VAL A 106 8.76 -5.12 2.04
N LEU A 107 8.08 -5.91 2.89
CA LEU A 107 8.07 -5.70 4.34
C LEU A 107 9.45 -5.94 4.98
N GLU A 108 10.25 -6.84 4.45
CA GLU A 108 11.64 -7.06 4.90
C GLU A 108 12.50 -5.83 4.72
N ARG A 109 12.44 -5.22 3.54
CA ARG A 109 13.14 -3.95 3.29
C ARG A 109 12.67 -2.81 4.19
N MET A 110 11.38 -2.79 4.53
CA MET A 110 10.86 -1.82 5.47
C MET A 110 11.48 -1.98 6.85
N ALA A 111 11.63 -3.22 7.35
CA ALA A 111 12.19 -3.49 8.67
C ALA A 111 13.65 -2.99 8.82
N GLU A 112 14.35 -2.79 7.71
CA GLU A 112 15.71 -2.26 7.66
C GLU A 112 15.77 -0.71 7.70
N LEU A 113 14.62 -0.03 7.62
CA LEU A 113 14.58 1.44 7.64
C LEU A 113 14.81 1.98 9.06
N PRO A 114 15.84 2.83 9.28
CA PRO A 114 16.19 3.33 10.62
C PRO A 114 15.15 4.28 11.22
N ASP A 115 14.29 4.86 10.37
CA ASP A 115 13.37 5.94 10.77
C ASP A 115 11.99 5.41 11.24
N LEU A 116 11.82 4.09 11.35
CA LEU A 116 10.55 3.49 11.75
C LEU A 116 10.44 3.38 13.27
N SER A 117 9.25 3.68 13.79
CA SER A 117 8.95 3.45 15.19
C SER A 117 8.99 1.96 15.54
N ALA A 118 9.28 1.66 16.81
CA ALA A 118 9.24 0.29 17.32
C ALA A 118 7.87 -0.40 17.11
N LEU A 119 6.78 0.39 17.11
CA LEU A 119 5.43 -0.11 16.84
C LEU A 119 5.29 -0.59 15.40
N ALA A 120 5.74 0.21 14.43
CA ALA A 120 5.70 -0.16 13.02
C ALA A 120 6.55 -1.40 12.75
N GLN A 121 7.75 -1.48 13.34
CA GLN A 121 8.60 -2.66 13.24
C GLN A 121 7.92 -3.92 13.80
N ARG A 122 7.28 -3.85 14.97
CA ARG A 122 6.51 -4.97 15.53
C ARG A 122 5.36 -5.39 14.63
N SER A 123 4.63 -4.44 14.06
CA SER A 123 3.52 -4.74 13.15
C SER A 123 3.99 -5.45 11.88
N VAL A 124 5.15 -5.09 11.35
CA VAL A 124 5.78 -5.77 10.22
C VAL A 124 6.13 -7.23 10.58
N VAL A 125 6.73 -7.44 11.74
CA VAL A 125 7.08 -8.78 12.23
C VAL A 125 5.82 -9.64 12.37
N LEU A 126 4.75 -9.11 12.94
CA LEU A 126 3.48 -9.82 13.09
C LEU A 126 2.83 -10.16 11.75
N LEU A 127 2.86 -9.26 10.77
CA LEU A 127 2.37 -9.53 9.43
C LEU A 127 3.19 -10.62 8.73
N LYS A 128 4.50 -10.62 8.88
CA LYS A 128 5.38 -11.64 8.29
C LYS A 128 5.12 -13.03 8.85
N GLY A 129 4.74 -13.14 10.12
CA GLY A 129 4.36 -14.38 10.77
C GLY A 129 3.01 -14.95 10.36
N SER A 130 2.20 -14.21 9.60
CA SER A 130 0.92 -14.70 9.06
C SER A 130 1.13 -15.91 8.15
N PRO A 131 0.21 -16.89 8.13
CA PRO A 131 0.36 -18.10 7.33
C PRO A 131 0.53 -17.75 5.85
N PRO A 132 1.35 -18.49 5.09
CA PRO A 132 1.53 -18.28 3.68
C PRO A 132 0.22 -18.50 2.93
N HIS A 133 0.04 -17.77 1.84
CA HIS A 133 -1.02 -18.07 0.88
C HIS A 133 -0.77 -19.47 0.33
N CYS A 134 -1.74 -20.37 0.45
CA CYS A 134 -1.74 -21.60 -0.34
C CYS A 134 -2.09 -21.22 -1.78
N ASP A 135 -1.11 -21.27 -2.66
CA ASP A 135 -1.31 -21.17 -4.10
C ASP A 135 -2.05 -22.39 -4.63
#